data_46f26170a863235c5fc427b6ec1aa07f
#
_entry.id   46f26170a863235c5fc427b6ec1aa07f
#
_cell.length_a   1.000
_cell.length_b   1.000
_cell.length_c   1.000
_cell.angle_alpha   90.00
_cell.angle_beta   90.00
_cell.angle_gamma   90.00
#
_symmetry.space_group_name_H-M   'P 1'
#
loop_
_entity.id
_entity.type
_entity.pdbx_description
1 polymer ?
#
loop_
_entity_poly.entity_id
_entity_poly.type
_entity_poly.pdbx_seq_one_letter_code
_entity_poly.pdbx_strand_id
1 'polypeptide(L)'
;MNGKRDKKNRTVSSRLLLTIITASLFIILYALIMRFSELDALVVGAVMLACFLLAEFVSQRLYNFFSFRLAGADEEQISPILGNITLDFILKLYLPVVICDESGKIIWYNSAFMRAANPREVLYAKYIDGVCSVNIAKILEDTNSQPEDADAEDGVEAEAYDHVFRIKGYKITAQGKNYVITVWNARTKLHTLAKRLADEETIIAYIMIDNLDELMQFVQEKYRSASAEVEAILKKWADSVGGILKEYERDKFIFMFEARYLDEFIEKKFEILDRIREVRIGEGSMPVTVSIGISRQHGRLADKDRDAHASLDLALQRGGDQVVVKNAHNTEFYGGRTKTVQKRTKVRARVIANELTMHMAKSPNVLIMGHRNPDFDSIGACVG
;
A
#
# COMPACT_ATOMS: atom_id res chain seq x y z
N MET A 1 8.49 -20.39 42.73
CA MET A 1 7.76 -21.29 41.79
C MET A 1 6.58 -22.05 42.43
N ASN A 2 6.41 -22.09 43.74
CA ASN A 2 5.33 -22.84 44.38
C ASN A 2 3.96 -22.10 44.49
N GLY A 3 3.90 -20.78 44.47
CA GLY A 3 2.63 -20.05 44.66
C GLY A 3 1.67 -20.04 43.44
N LYS A 4 2.14 -20.27 42.23
CA LYS A 4 1.30 -20.31 41.01
C LYS A 4 0.57 -21.66 40.83
N ARG A 5 1.14 -22.74 41.32
CA ARG A 5 0.51 -24.08 41.30
C ARG A 5 -0.67 -24.17 42.26
N ASP A 6 -0.57 -23.52 43.41
CA ASP A 6 -1.63 -23.53 44.44
C ASP A 6 -2.87 -22.72 44.05
N LYS A 7 -2.72 -21.55 43.38
CA LYS A 7 -3.85 -20.74 42.93
C LYS A 7 -4.64 -21.40 41.80
N LYS A 8 -3.95 -22.03 40.84
CA LYS A 8 -4.59 -22.76 39.73
C LYS A 8 -5.33 -24.01 40.23
N ASN A 9 -4.77 -24.69 41.23
CA ASN A 9 -5.45 -25.82 41.89
C ASN A 9 -6.66 -25.38 42.71
N ARG A 10 -6.64 -24.22 43.39
CA ARG A 10 -7.78 -23.71 44.14
C ARG A 10 -8.95 -23.29 43.23
N THR A 11 -8.71 -22.65 42.11
CA THR A 11 -9.78 -22.26 41.17
C THR A 11 -10.39 -23.45 40.42
N VAL A 12 -9.59 -24.45 40.08
CA VAL A 12 -10.09 -25.72 39.51
C VAL A 12 -10.87 -26.51 40.55
N SER A 13 -10.39 -26.53 41.79
CA SER A 13 -11.06 -27.21 42.92
C SER A 13 -12.40 -26.56 43.26
N SER A 14 -12.51 -25.24 43.30
CA SER A 14 -13.77 -24.52 43.56
C SER A 14 -14.80 -24.70 42.44
N ARG A 15 -14.40 -24.79 41.20
CA ARG A 15 -15.28 -25.08 40.07
C ARG A 15 -15.83 -26.51 40.13
N LEU A 16 -14.93 -27.48 40.33
CA LEU A 16 -15.31 -28.88 40.48
C LEU A 16 -16.30 -29.06 41.64
N LEU A 17 -16.08 -28.34 42.73
CA LEU A 17 -16.96 -28.38 43.91
C LEU A 17 -18.34 -27.76 43.58
N LEU A 18 -18.41 -26.67 42.86
CA LEU A 18 -19.67 -26.05 42.43
C LEU A 18 -20.46 -26.94 41.47
N THR A 19 -19.80 -27.56 40.47
CA THR A 19 -20.43 -28.51 39.54
C THR A 19 -20.94 -29.76 40.24
N ILE A 20 -20.21 -30.24 41.24
CA ILE A 20 -20.66 -31.40 42.07
C ILE A 20 -21.89 -31.03 42.92
N ILE A 21 -21.91 -29.82 43.49
CA ILE A 21 -23.06 -29.35 44.29
C ILE A 21 -24.29 -29.18 43.41
N THR A 22 -24.16 -28.54 42.23
CA THR A 22 -25.28 -28.36 41.29
C THR A 22 -25.79 -29.69 40.74
N ALA A 23 -24.92 -30.64 40.39
CA ALA A 23 -25.30 -31.97 39.96
C ALA A 23 -26.04 -32.74 41.07
N SER A 24 -25.55 -32.67 42.33
CA SER A 24 -26.21 -33.31 43.49
C SER A 24 -27.60 -32.72 43.72
N LEU A 25 -27.77 -31.42 43.57
CA LEU A 25 -29.06 -30.76 43.74
C LEU A 25 -30.07 -31.17 42.65
N PHE A 26 -29.63 -31.34 41.42
CA PHE A 26 -30.45 -31.85 40.31
C PHE A 26 -30.84 -33.31 40.50
N ILE A 27 -29.95 -34.15 41.05
CA ILE A 27 -30.23 -35.55 41.36
C ILE A 27 -31.29 -35.66 42.50
N ILE A 28 -31.16 -34.82 43.54
CA ILE A 28 -32.13 -34.77 44.64
C ILE A 28 -33.51 -34.31 44.11
N LEU A 29 -33.53 -33.28 43.26
CA LEU A 29 -34.76 -32.76 42.66
C LEU A 29 -35.43 -33.83 41.76
N TYR A 30 -34.65 -34.57 40.98
CA TYR A 30 -35.13 -35.70 40.18
C TYR A 30 -35.79 -36.78 41.07
N ALA A 31 -35.11 -37.19 42.13
CA ALA A 31 -35.64 -38.18 43.06
C ALA A 31 -36.94 -37.71 43.74
N LEU A 32 -37.06 -36.44 44.06
CA LEU A 32 -38.23 -35.82 44.67
C LEU A 32 -39.40 -35.75 43.67
N ILE A 33 -39.17 -35.39 42.42
CA ILE A 33 -40.20 -35.38 41.36
C ILE A 33 -40.71 -36.81 41.12
N MET A 34 -39.82 -37.80 41.03
CA MET A 34 -40.20 -39.20 40.80
C MET A 34 -41.02 -39.79 41.94
N ARG A 35 -40.87 -39.28 43.20
CA ARG A 35 -41.64 -39.74 44.35
C ARG A 35 -43.08 -39.21 44.37
N PHE A 36 -43.34 -38.05 43.68
CA PHE A 36 -44.64 -37.36 43.72
C PHE A 36 -45.35 -37.29 42.39
N SER A 37 -44.78 -37.75 41.27
CA SER A 37 -45.40 -37.73 39.96
C SER A 37 -45.54 -39.13 39.36
N GLU A 38 -46.63 -39.40 38.67
CA GLU A 38 -46.87 -40.62 37.89
C GLU A 38 -46.27 -40.55 36.49
N LEU A 39 -45.36 -39.55 36.23
CA LEU A 39 -44.75 -39.31 34.92
C LEU A 39 -43.67 -40.37 34.61
N ASP A 40 -43.52 -40.69 33.33
CA ASP A 40 -42.55 -41.64 32.84
C ASP A 40 -41.10 -41.19 33.21
N ALA A 41 -40.40 -42.07 33.93
CA ALA A 41 -39.06 -41.81 34.45
C ALA A 41 -38.04 -41.37 33.39
N LEU A 42 -38.21 -41.89 32.17
CA LEU A 42 -37.35 -41.51 30.99
C LEU A 42 -37.58 -40.09 30.56
N VAL A 43 -38.84 -39.63 30.51
CA VAL A 43 -39.19 -38.26 30.11
C VAL A 43 -38.69 -37.24 31.12
N VAL A 44 -38.95 -37.51 32.41
CA VAL A 44 -38.46 -36.64 33.49
C VAL A 44 -36.93 -36.58 33.52
N GLY A 45 -36.25 -37.70 33.32
CA GLY A 45 -34.78 -37.76 33.25
C GLY A 45 -34.21 -36.94 32.08
N ALA A 46 -34.81 -37.03 30.90
CA ALA A 46 -34.40 -36.29 29.73
C ALA A 46 -34.57 -34.77 29.89
N VAL A 47 -35.71 -34.34 30.48
CA VAL A 47 -35.98 -32.90 30.75
C VAL A 47 -35.00 -32.36 31.79
N MET A 48 -34.76 -33.12 32.87
CA MET A 48 -33.82 -32.72 33.93
C MET A 48 -32.38 -32.63 33.41
N LEU A 49 -31.95 -33.55 32.54
CA LEU A 49 -30.64 -33.50 31.90
C LEU A 49 -30.52 -32.27 31.01
N ALA A 50 -31.56 -31.96 30.21
CA ALA A 50 -31.57 -30.77 29.35
C ALA A 50 -31.51 -29.49 30.19
N CYS A 51 -32.26 -29.40 31.28
CA CYS A 51 -32.21 -28.27 32.22
C CYS A 51 -30.83 -28.13 32.89
N PHE A 52 -30.19 -29.23 33.29
CA PHE A 52 -28.84 -29.22 33.82
C PHE A 52 -27.81 -28.70 32.81
N LEU A 53 -27.83 -29.21 31.59
CA LEU A 53 -26.94 -28.75 30.52
C LEU A 53 -27.14 -27.26 30.18
N LEU A 54 -28.40 -26.80 30.21
CA LEU A 54 -28.74 -25.41 29.98
C LEU A 54 -28.25 -24.51 31.12
N ALA A 55 -28.42 -24.97 32.38
CA ALA A 55 -27.90 -24.27 33.56
C ALA A 55 -26.38 -24.18 33.57
N GLU A 56 -25.66 -25.25 33.19
CA GLU A 56 -24.20 -25.26 33.05
C GLU A 56 -23.76 -24.31 31.90
N PHE A 57 -24.44 -24.33 30.76
CA PHE A 57 -24.17 -23.44 29.67
C PHE A 57 -24.35 -21.96 30.04
N VAL A 58 -25.45 -21.62 30.71
CA VAL A 58 -25.72 -20.26 31.20
C VAL A 58 -24.71 -19.88 32.27
N SER A 59 -24.38 -20.77 33.20
CA SER A 59 -23.35 -20.55 34.22
C SER A 59 -21.98 -20.28 33.59
N GLN A 60 -21.59 -21.05 32.57
CA GLN A 60 -20.36 -20.81 31.83
C GLN A 60 -20.37 -19.48 31.09
N ARG A 61 -21.50 -19.10 30.46
CA ARG A 61 -21.66 -17.80 29.80
C ARG A 61 -21.62 -16.65 30.79
N LEU A 62 -22.31 -16.75 31.89
CA LEU A 62 -22.28 -15.77 32.98
C LEU A 62 -20.90 -15.69 33.62
N TYR A 63 -20.26 -16.81 33.88
CA TYR A 63 -18.89 -16.82 34.41
C TYR A 63 -17.91 -16.15 33.43
N ASN A 64 -17.98 -16.46 32.15
CA ASN A 64 -17.14 -15.81 31.12
C ASN A 64 -17.47 -14.31 31.00
N PHE A 65 -18.75 -13.94 31.13
CA PHE A 65 -19.19 -12.52 31.11
C PHE A 65 -18.77 -11.79 32.39
N PHE A 66 -18.88 -12.39 33.55
CA PHE A 66 -18.44 -11.81 34.82
C PHE A 66 -16.92 -11.87 34.97
N SER A 67 -16.26 -12.93 34.53
CA SER A 67 -14.80 -12.98 34.49
C SER A 67 -14.22 -11.94 33.50
N PHE A 68 -14.95 -11.65 32.42
CA PHE A 68 -14.64 -10.56 31.53
C PHE A 68 -14.79 -9.17 32.18
N ARG A 69 -15.86 -8.97 32.97
CA ARG A 69 -16.03 -7.73 33.76
C ARG A 69 -15.13 -7.66 35.00
N LEU A 70 -14.84 -8.78 35.63
CA LEU A 70 -13.96 -8.85 36.81
C LEU A 70 -12.47 -8.94 36.40
N ALA A 71 -12.13 -9.47 35.22
CA ALA A 71 -10.78 -9.39 34.69
C ALA A 71 -10.40 -7.96 34.29
N GLY A 72 -11.39 -7.11 33.97
CA GLY A 72 -11.19 -5.64 33.92
C GLY A 72 -11.16 -5.03 35.34
N ALA A 73 -11.43 -5.79 36.37
CA ALA A 73 -11.49 -5.37 37.77
C ALA A 73 -10.60 -6.23 38.69
N ASP A 74 -9.47 -6.73 38.20
CA ASP A 74 -8.34 -7.05 39.08
C ASP A 74 -7.67 -5.73 39.53
N GLU A 75 -8.51 -4.80 40.01
CA GLU A 75 -8.11 -3.57 40.70
C GLU A 75 -7.14 -3.84 41.84
N GLU A 76 -7.23 -5.00 42.47
CA GLU A 76 -6.36 -5.41 43.60
C GLU A 76 -4.90 -5.63 43.14
N GLN A 77 -4.62 -5.95 41.89
CA GLN A 77 -3.23 -6.14 41.42
C GLN A 77 -2.61 -4.86 40.84
N ILE A 78 -3.42 -3.93 40.34
CA ILE A 78 -2.96 -2.65 39.75
C ILE A 78 -3.08 -1.51 40.75
N SER A 79 -4.04 -1.59 41.70
CA SER A 79 -4.27 -0.56 42.73
C SER A 79 -3.03 -0.24 43.60
N PRO A 80 -2.21 -1.22 43.99
CA PRO A 80 -0.95 -0.92 44.71
C PRO A 80 0.10 -0.23 43.81
N ILE A 81 0.00 -0.43 42.49
CA ILE A 81 0.98 0.11 41.53
C ILE A 81 0.66 1.56 41.17
N LEU A 82 -0.62 1.86 40.97
CA LEU A 82 -1.03 3.16 40.40
C LEU A 82 -1.74 4.09 41.39
N GLY A 83 -2.15 3.61 42.55
CA GLY A 83 -2.97 4.38 43.47
C GLY A 83 -4.33 4.80 42.90
N ASN A 84 -5.35 4.94 43.73
CA ASN A 84 -6.73 5.18 43.28
C ASN A 84 -6.89 6.45 42.40
N ILE A 85 -6.13 7.51 42.66
CA ILE A 85 -6.22 8.77 41.90
C ILE A 85 -5.63 8.62 40.51
N THR A 86 -4.48 7.94 40.39
CA THR A 86 -3.78 7.75 39.13
C THR A 86 -4.55 6.76 38.25
N LEU A 87 -5.16 5.74 38.82
CA LEU A 87 -5.99 4.76 38.10
C LEU A 87 -7.25 5.44 37.52
N ASP A 88 -7.97 6.22 38.34
CA ASP A 88 -9.17 6.94 37.90
C ASP A 88 -8.83 7.95 36.76
N PHE A 89 -7.67 8.59 36.84
CA PHE A 89 -7.16 9.46 35.79
C PHE A 89 -6.91 8.69 34.48
N ILE A 90 -6.19 7.55 34.53
CA ILE A 90 -5.89 6.74 33.34
C ILE A 90 -7.17 6.14 32.74
N LEU A 91 -8.13 5.72 33.57
CA LEU A 91 -9.44 5.25 33.12
C LEU A 91 -10.24 6.31 32.37
N LYS A 92 -10.14 7.56 32.81
CA LYS A 92 -10.82 8.72 32.20
C LYS A 92 -10.06 9.32 31.02
N LEU A 93 -8.78 8.98 30.82
CA LEU A 93 -8.03 9.43 29.66
C LEU A 93 -8.69 8.93 28.36
N TYR A 94 -8.83 9.83 27.41
CA TYR A 94 -9.26 9.49 26.05
C TYR A 94 -8.15 8.81 25.24
N LEU A 95 -6.92 8.75 25.78
CA LEU A 95 -5.79 8.09 25.16
C LEU A 95 -5.88 6.57 25.36
N PRO A 96 -5.76 5.78 24.32
CA PRO A 96 -5.66 4.33 24.40
C PRO A 96 -4.38 3.91 25.14
N VAL A 97 -4.52 3.15 26.20
CA VAL A 97 -3.41 2.67 27.04
C VAL A 97 -3.53 1.17 27.24
N VAL A 98 -2.39 0.46 27.11
CA VAL A 98 -2.25 -0.96 27.40
C VAL A 98 -1.07 -1.15 28.35
N ILE A 99 -1.22 -2.01 29.36
CA ILE A 99 -0.16 -2.36 30.30
C ILE A 99 0.21 -3.82 30.08
N CYS A 100 1.50 -4.07 29.89
CA CYS A 100 2.07 -5.38 29.71
C CYS A 100 3.08 -5.72 30.81
N ASP A 101 3.37 -6.99 31.01
CA ASP A 101 4.54 -7.43 31.75
C ASP A 101 5.81 -7.31 30.87
N GLU A 102 6.99 -7.61 31.44
CA GLU A 102 8.28 -7.57 30.71
C GLU A 102 8.33 -8.47 29.46
N SER A 103 7.49 -9.52 29.43
CA SER A 103 7.41 -10.43 28.28
C SER A 103 6.49 -9.94 27.18
N GLY A 104 5.85 -8.77 27.36
CA GLY A 104 4.85 -8.24 26.43
C GLY A 104 3.44 -8.82 26.60
N LYS A 105 3.20 -9.56 27.67
CA LYS A 105 1.87 -10.12 27.97
C LYS A 105 0.97 -9.04 28.54
N ILE A 106 -0.20 -8.84 27.92
CA ILE A 106 -1.17 -7.82 28.28
C ILE A 106 -1.80 -8.16 29.65
N ILE A 107 -1.64 -7.26 30.59
CA ILE A 107 -2.21 -7.34 31.93
C ILE A 107 -3.50 -6.52 32.02
N TRP A 108 -3.51 -5.36 31.38
CA TRP A 108 -4.62 -4.43 31.46
C TRP A 108 -4.67 -3.48 30.26
N TYR A 109 -5.84 -2.97 29.93
CA TYR A 109 -6.09 -1.95 28.95
C TYR A 109 -7.33 -1.11 29.29
N ASN A 110 -7.35 0.16 28.84
CA ASN A 110 -8.46 1.05 29.14
C ASN A 110 -9.58 0.98 28.09
N SER A 111 -10.72 1.59 28.40
CA SER A 111 -11.88 1.66 27.49
C SER A 111 -11.60 2.47 26.22
N ALA A 112 -10.64 3.41 26.26
CA ALA A 112 -10.22 4.17 25.08
C ALA A 112 -9.53 3.26 24.05
N PHE A 113 -8.68 2.32 24.53
CA PHE A 113 -8.06 1.32 23.66
C PHE A 113 -9.11 0.40 23.01
N MET A 114 -10.09 -0.06 23.78
CA MET A 114 -11.18 -0.89 23.27
C MET A 114 -11.98 -0.18 22.16
N ARG A 115 -12.23 1.12 22.32
CA ARG A 115 -12.94 1.89 21.29
C ARG A 115 -12.07 2.15 20.05
N ALA A 116 -10.78 2.39 20.24
CA ALA A 116 -9.87 2.75 19.15
C ALA A 116 -9.46 1.54 18.30
N ALA A 117 -9.12 0.43 18.95
CA ALA A 117 -8.67 -0.80 18.28
C ALA A 117 -9.84 -1.73 17.88
N ASN A 118 -10.99 -1.60 18.54
CA ASN A 118 -12.19 -2.40 18.32
C ASN A 118 -11.89 -3.92 18.17
N PRO A 119 -11.16 -4.52 19.11
CA PRO A 119 -10.78 -5.92 19.02
C PRO A 119 -12.01 -6.84 19.08
N ARG A 120 -12.02 -7.87 18.25
CA ARG A 120 -13.10 -8.86 18.20
C ARG A 120 -13.03 -9.90 19.33
N GLU A 121 -12.00 -9.83 20.17
CA GLU A 121 -11.68 -10.83 21.18
C GLU A 121 -11.11 -10.20 22.46
N VAL A 122 -11.07 -11.00 23.53
CA VAL A 122 -10.48 -10.59 24.81
C VAL A 122 -8.96 -10.62 24.72
N LEU A 123 -8.32 -9.50 25.01
CA LEU A 123 -6.86 -9.35 24.90
C LEU A 123 -6.10 -9.69 26.17
N TYR A 124 -6.80 -9.85 27.29
CA TYR A 124 -6.17 -10.21 28.57
C TYR A 124 -5.33 -11.49 28.45
N ALA A 125 -4.11 -11.43 28.96
CA ALA A 125 -3.13 -12.51 28.90
C ALA A 125 -2.61 -12.88 27.50
N LYS A 126 -2.96 -12.15 26.45
CA LYS A 126 -2.32 -12.26 25.14
C LYS A 126 -1.01 -11.48 25.11
N TYR A 127 -0.16 -11.82 24.16
CA TYR A 127 1.06 -11.06 23.91
C TYR A 127 0.79 -9.93 22.93
N ILE A 128 1.46 -8.79 23.13
CA ILE A 128 1.31 -7.60 22.27
C ILE A 128 1.70 -7.91 20.82
N ASP A 129 2.66 -8.81 20.60
CA ASP A 129 3.10 -9.29 19.29
C ASP A 129 2.00 -10.01 18.49
N GLY A 130 0.97 -10.54 19.18
CA GLY A 130 -0.21 -11.14 18.57
C GLY A 130 -1.36 -10.14 18.35
N VAL A 131 -1.20 -8.90 18.83
CA VAL A 131 -2.21 -7.83 18.74
C VAL A 131 -1.83 -6.81 17.68
N CYS A 132 -0.56 -6.53 17.52
CA CYS A 132 -0.06 -5.58 16.52
C CYS A 132 1.16 -6.13 15.76
N SER A 133 1.53 -5.45 14.69
CA SER A 133 2.63 -5.84 13.80
C SER A 133 4.03 -5.65 14.39
N VAL A 134 4.15 -5.14 15.63
CA VAL A 134 5.42 -4.78 16.27
C VAL A 134 5.54 -5.42 17.64
N ASN A 135 6.73 -5.94 17.98
CA ASN A 135 7.01 -6.55 19.28
C ASN A 135 7.34 -5.51 20.37
N ILE A 136 7.24 -5.93 21.63
CA ILE A 136 7.46 -5.06 22.80
C ILE A 136 8.89 -4.49 22.84
N ALA A 137 9.90 -5.25 22.38
CA ALA A 137 11.29 -4.81 22.40
C ALA A 137 11.49 -3.59 21.48
N LYS A 138 10.94 -3.63 20.27
CA LYS A 138 11.01 -2.53 19.31
C LYS A 138 10.29 -1.29 19.81
N ILE A 139 9.13 -1.45 20.49
CA ILE A 139 8.39 -0.34 21.10
C ILE A 139 9.23 0.35 22.18
N LEU A 140 10.07 -0.41 22.91
CA LEU A 140 10.93 0.12 23.96
C LEU A 140 12.24 0.72 23.47
N GLU A 141 12.79 0.22 22.36
CA GLU A 141 14.01 0.75 21.74
C GLU A 141 13.80 2.17 21.25
N ASP A 142 12.69 2.42 20.59
CA ASP A 142 12.35 3.74 20.01
C ASP A 142 12.12 4.81 21.11
N THR A 143 11.61 4.39 22.28
CA THR A 143 11.38 5.30 23.41
C THR A 143 12.68 5.79 24.06
N ASN A 144 13.78 5.07 23.90
CA ASN A 144 15.09 5.42 24.46
C ASN A 144 15.92 6.34 23.53
N SER A 145 15.52 6.48 22.27
CA SER A 145 16.10 7.45 21.35
C SER A 145 15.52 8.82 21.68
N GLN A 146 16.38 9.78 22.08
CA GLN A 146 15.96 11.19 22.15
C GLN A 146 15.73 11.68 20.73
N PRO A 147 14.58 12.25 20.40
CA PRO A 147 14.37 12.82 19.09
C PRO A 147 15.38 13.97 18.89
N GLU A 148 16.22 13.86 17.87
CA GLU A 148 17.16 14.92 17.48
C GLU A 148 16.42 16.19 17.01
N ASP A 149 15.20 16.02 16.51
CA ASP A 149 14.30 17.10 16.08
C ASP A 149 13.11 17.24 17.03
N ALA A 150 12.82 18.46 17.43
CA ALA A 150 11.66 18.80 18.28
C ALA A 150 10.31 18.42 17.65
N ASP A 151 10.26 18.24 16.33
CA ASP A 151 9.09 17.84 15.54
C ASP A 151 9.05 16.33 15.25
N ALA A 152 10.07 15.56 15.65
CA ALA A 152 10.08 14.12 15.47
C ALA A 152 9.02 13.48 16.37
N GLU A 153 8.00 12.92 15.75
CA GLU A 153 6.95 12.22 16.47
C GLU A 153 7.50 10.91 17.04
N ASP A 154 7.66 10.88 18.34
CA ASP A 154 8.16 9.78 19.15
C ASP A 154 7.22 8.56 19.10
N GLY A 155 7.74 7.34 18.92
CA GLY A 155 7.00 6.09 18.96
C GLY A 155 6.96 5.32 17.64
N VAL A 156 6.76 4.01 17.73
CA VAL A 156 6.76 3.07 16.60
C VAL A 156 5.39 3.01 15.96
N GLU A 157 5.34 3.07 14.63
CA GLU A 157 4.12 2.84 13.87
C GLU A 157 3.83 1.34 13.76
N ALA A 158 2.59 0.95 14.06
CA ALA A 158 2.14 -0.42 14.05
C ALA A 158 0.69 -0.55 13.57
N GLU A 159 0.41 -1.62 12.85
CA GLU A 159 -0.95 -2.00 12.46
C GLU A 159 -1.55 -2.93 13.49
N ALA A 160 -2.79 -2.67 13.88
CA ALA A 160 -3.59 -3.52 14.74
C ALA A 160 -5.08 -3.43 14.37
N TYR A 161 -5.75 -4.56 14.11
CA TYR A 161 -7.20 -4.65 13.81
C TYR A 161 -7.67 -3.67 12.73
N ASP A 162 -7.02 -3.63 11.59
CA ASP A 162 -7.32 -2.75 10.45
C ASP A 162 -7.11 -1.23 10.76
N HIS A 163 -6.44 -0.91 11.85
CA HIS A 163 -6.09 0.46 12.24
C HIS A 163 -4.57 0.65 12.36
N VAL A 164 -4.11 1.84 12.00
CA VAL A 164 -2.72 2.25 12.18
C VAL A 164 -2.60 3.06 13.47
N PHE A 165 -1.67 2.63 14.32
CA PHE A 165 -1.36 3.28 15.58
C PHE A 165 0.11 3.68 15.64
N ARG A 166 0.40 4.79 16.29
CA ARG A 166 1.73 5.10 16.78
C ARG A 166 1.78 4.73 18.26
N ILE A 167 2.68 3.82 18.61
CA ILE A 167 2.79 3.22 19.93
C ILE A 167 4.07 3.70 20.61
N LYS A 168 3.93 4.23 21.82
CA LYS A 168 5.06 4.60 22.69
C LYS A 168 5.02 3.77 23.96
N GLY A 169 6.16 3.18 24.34
CA GLY A 169 6.27 2.31 25.50
C GLY A 169 7.11 2.92 26.62
N TYR A 170 6.70 2.75 27.86
CA TYR A 170 7.40 3.21 29.06
C TYR A 170 7.64 2.07 30.01
N LYS A 171 8.90 1.84 30.41
CA LYS A 171 9.25 0.86 31.46
C LYS A 171 8.94 1.46 32.82
N ILE A 172 8.23 0.71 33.67
CA ILE A 172 7.90 1.07 35.04
C ILE A 172 8.20 -0.11 35.95
N THR A 173 8.90 0.17 37.06
CA THR A 173 9.13 -0.82 38.11
C THR A 173 8.20 -0.57 39.26
N ALA A 174 7.37 -1.56 39.62
CA ALA A 174 6.48 -1.48 40.75
C ALA A 174 6.52 -2.81 41.55
N GLN A 175 6.63 -2.70 42.87
CA GLN A 175 6.72 -3.84 43.79
C GLN A 175 7.82 -4.87 43.38
N GLY A 176 8.95 -4.39 42.85
CA GLY A 176 10.06 -5.24 42.43
C GLY A 176 9.81 -6.05 41.14
N LYS A 177 8.74 -5.72 40.40
CA LYS A 177 8.44 -6.26 39.07
C LYS A 177 8.46 -5.15 38.03
N ASN A 178 8.88 -5.49 36.83
CA ASN A 178 8.88 -4.55 35.72
C ASN A 178 7.60 -4.71 34.88
N TYR A 179 7.09 -3.58 34.45
CA TYR A 179 5.90 -3.47 33.59
C TYR A 179 6.21 -2.51 32.44
N VAL A 180 5.46 -2.64 31.37
CA VAL A 180 5.51 -1.73 30.22
C VAL A 180 4.14 -1.11 30.04
N ILE A 181 4.06 0.22 30.14
CA ILE A 181 2.86 0.96 29.76
C ILE A 181 3.04 1.39 28.32
N THR A 182 2.11 1.03 27.44
CA THR A 182 2.08 1.47 26.07
C THR A 182 0.93 2.43 25.83
N VAL A 183 1.23 3.56 25.21
CA VAL A 183 0.26 4.58 24.80
C VAL A 183 0.10 4.50 23.29
N TRP A 184 -1.14 4.39 22.83
CA TRP A 184 -1.50 4.13 21.44
C TRP A 184 -2.20 5.36 20.84
N ASN A 185 -1.59 5.99 19.88
CA ASN A 185 -2.18 7.12 19.18
C ASN A 185 -2.71 6.66 17.82
N ALA A 186 -4.01 6.75 17.61
CA ALA A 186 -4.66 6.33 16.36
C ALA A 186 -4.26 7.27 15.21
N ARG A 187 -3.59 6.73 14.19
CA ARG A 187 -3.11 7.43 13.00
C ARG A 187 -3.83 7.03 11.72
N THR A 188 -4.81 6.12 11.81
CA THR A 188 -5.51 5.57 10.63
C THR A 188 -6.02 6.66 9.69
N LYS A 189 -6.66 7.71 10.21
CA LYS A 189 -7.14 8.83 9.39
C LYS A 189 -6.01 9.59 8.72
N LEU A 190 -4.93 9.87 9.45
CA LEU A 190 -3.75 10.57 8.94
C LEU A 190 -3.06 9.75 7.85
N HIS A 191 -2.84 8.47 8.11
CA HIS A 191 -2.23 7.54 7.17
C HIS A 191 -3.09 7.41 5.89
N THR A 192 -4.42 7.25 6.04
CA THR A 192 -5.34 7.19 4.90
C THR A 192 -5.33 8.49 4.10
N LEU A 193 -5.32 9.65 4.77
CA LEU A 193 -5.26 10.95 4.10
C LEU A 193 -3.92 11.17 3.41
N ALA A 194 -2.81 10.83 4.05
CA ALA A 194 -1.48 10.93 3.45
C ALA A 194 -1.36 10.05 2.21
N LYS A 195 -1.82 8.79 2.29
CA LYS A 195 -1.87 7.89 1.15
C LYS A 195 -2.73 8.45 0.03
N ARG A 196 -3.94 8.92 0.36
CA ARG A 196 -4.84 9.51 -0.61
C ARG A 196 -4.23 10.74 -1.30
N LEU A 197 -3.56 11.62 -0.54
CA LEU A 197 -2.86 12.77 -1.10
C LEU A 197 -1.72 12.34 -2.05
N ALA A 198 -0.97 11.31 -1.69
CA ALA A 198 0.08 10.76 -2.56
C ALA A 198 -0.50 10.11 -3.83
N ASP A 199 -1.60 9.37 -3.70
CA ASP A 199 -2.29 8.68 -4.80
C ASP A 199 -2.96 9.68 -5.78
N GLU A 200 -3.53 10.78 -5.26
CA GLU A 200 -4.22 11.83 -6.04
C GLU A 200 -3.26 12.95 -6.51
N GLU A 201 -1.98 12.86 -6.16
CA GLU A 201 -1.00 13.85 -6.59
C GLU A 201 -0.91 13.89 -8.12
N THR A 202 -0.91 15.11 -8.69
CA THR A 202 -0.85 15.27 -10.14
C THR A 202 0.55 14.97 -10.66
N ILE A 203 0.64 14.02 -11.58
CA ILE A 203 1.82 13.73 -12.42
C ILE A 203 1.70 14.52 -13.72
N ILE A 204 2.81 15.10 -14.16
CA ILE A 204 2.93 15.76 -15.46
C ILE A 204 3.83 14.92 -16.34
N ALA A 205 3.33 14.65 -17.54
CA ALA A 205 4.07 14.00 -18.61
C ALA A 205 4.04 14.85 -19.88
N TYR A 206 5.16 14.96 -20.54
CA TYR A 206 5.27 15.52 -21.89
C TYR A 206 5.46 14.38 -22.89
N ILE A 207 4.69 14.41 -23.95
CA ILE A 207 4.69 13.41 -25.01
C ILE A 207 5.02 14.11 -26.33
N MET A 208 5.94 13.57 -27.08
CA MET A 208 6.26 14.04 -28.44
C MET A 208 6.19 12.86 -29.39
N ILE A 209 5.52 13.05 -30.51
CA ILE A 209 5.57 12.09 -31.62
C ILE A 209 6.90 12.27 -32.33
N ASP A 210 7.71 11.21 -32.31
CA ASP A 210 9.01 11.24 -32.97
C ASP A 210 8.81 11.15 -34.51
N ASN A 211 9.75 11.58 -35.29
CA ASN A 211 9.86 11.37 -36.76
C ASN A 211 8.79 12.02 -37.66
N LEU A 212 7.74 12.66 -37.11
CA LEU A 212 6.67 13.18 -37.94
C LEU A 212 7.08 14.44 -38.73
N ASP A 213 7.90 15.32 -38.19
CA ASP A 213 8.43 16.50 -38.87
C ASP A 213 9.26 16.11 -40.09
N GLU A 214 10.00 15.01 -40.05
CA GLU A 214 10.84 14.52 -41.13
C GLU A 214 10.00 13.90 -42.26
N LEU A 215 8.82 13.32 -41.92
CA LEU A 215 7.91 12.71 -42.86
C LEU A 215 7.00 13.72 -43.59
N MET A 216 6.79 14.89 -42.98
CA MET A 216 5.91 15.94 -43.52
C MET A 216 6.35 16.48 -44.87
N GLN A 217 7.65 16.47 -45.13
CA GLN A 217 8.19 17.00 -46.39
C GLN A 217 7.79 16.16 -47.62
N PHE A 218 7.35 14.93 -47.42
CA PHE A 218 7.17 13.97 -48.50
C PHE A 218 5.73 13.46 -48.70
N VAL A 219 4.85 13.41 -47.65
CA VAL A 219 3.51 12.82 -47.80
C VAL A 219 2.49 13.43 -46.80
N GLN A 220 2.04 14.66 -47.08
CA GLN A 220 1.13 15.41 -46.19
C GLN A 220 -0.19 14.69 -45.79
N GLU A 221 -0.82 13.96 -46.71
CA GLU A 221 -2.09 13.28 -46.43
C GLU A 221 -1.91 12.07 -45.49
N LYS A 222 -0.88 11.25 -45.74
CA LYS A 222 -0.59 10.07 -44.88
C LYS A 222 -0.10 10.47 -43.49
N TYR A 223 0.58 11.60 -43.39
CA TYR A 223 0.96 12.22 -42.12
C TYR A 223 -0.25 12.53 -41.24
N ARG A 224 -1.25 13.27 -41.79
CA ARG A 224 -2.45 13.66 -41.03
C ARG A 224 -3.21 12.45 -40.51
N SER A 225 -3.31 11.38 -41.28
CA SER A 225 -3.96 10.15 -40.88
C SER A 225 -3.23 9.47 -39.73
N ALA A 226 -1.91 9.34 -39.80
CA ALA A 226 -1.11 8.70 -38.76
C ALA A 226 -1.08 9.53 -37.46
N SER A 227 -0.93 10.84 -37.54
CA SER A 227 -0.99 11.74 -36.39
C SER A 227 -2.36 11.65 -35.67
N ALA A 228 -3.46 11.66 -36.43
CA ALA A 228 -4.80 11.51 -35.91
C ALA A 228 -5.02 10.14 -35.23
N GLU A 229 -4.45 9.05 -35.77
CA GLU A 229 -4.51 7.73 -35.20
C GLU A 229 -3.73 7.65 -33.88
N VAL A 230 -2.51 8.20 -33.83
CA VAL A 230 -1.71 8.29 -32.61
C VAL A 230 -2.42 9.14 -31.56
N GLU A 231 -2.97 10.29 -31.93
CA GLU A 231 -3.77 11.14 -31.03
C GLU A 231 -4.95 10.37 -30.45
N ALA A 232 -5.67 9.59 -31.27
CA ALA A 232 -6.78 8.76 -30.80
C ALA A 232 -6.34 7.69 -29.80
N ILE A 233 -5.18 7.06 -30.04
CA ILE A 233 -4.58 6.07 -29.12
C ILE A 233 -4.20 6.74 -27.79
N LEU A 234 -3.51 7.89 -27.86
CA LEU A 234 -3.11 8.66 -26.66
C LEU A 234 -4.33 9.14 -25.87
N LYS A 235 -5.35 9.62 -26.56
CA LYS A 235 -6.60 10.06 -25.93
C LYS A 235 -7.30 8.91 -25.20
N LYS A 236 -7.43 7.77 -25.87
CA LYS A 236 -8.01 6.57 -25.23
C LYS A 236 -7.20 6.10 -24.01
N TRP A 237 -5.88 6.23 -24.07
CA TRP A 237 -5.01 5.94 -22.94
C TRP A 237 -5.23 6.93 -21.79
N ALA A 238 -5.31 8.24 -22.08
CA ALA A 238 -5.60 9.26 -21.07
C ALA A 238 -6.99 9.07 -20.45
N ASP A 239 -8.02 8.81 -21.27
CA ASP A 239 -9.39 8.58 -20.82
C ASP A 239 -9.50 7.36 -19.89
N SER A 240 -8.66 6.32 -20.11
CA SER A 240 -8.69 5.09 -19.28
C SER A 240 -8.34 5.32 -17.81
N VAL A 241 -7.63 6.42 -17.51
CA VAL A 241 -7.21 6.81 -16.15
C VAL A 241 -7.87 8.13 -15.70
N GLY A 242 -8.83 8.64 -16.45
CA GLY A 242 -9.46 9.94 -16.17
C GLY A 242 -8.49 11.12 -16.24
N GLY A 243 -7.40 10.97 -16.99
CA GLY A 243 -6.38 11.99 -17.14
C GLY A 243 -6.74 13.05 -18.19
N ILE A 244 -6.00 14.14 -18.22
CA ILE A 244 -6.16 15.25 -19.17
C ILE A 244 -5.03 15.20 -20.17
N LEU A 245 -5.35 14.94 -21.43
CA LEU A 245 -4.41 15.05 -22.56
C LEU A 245 -4.74 16.30 -23.36
N LYS A 246 -3.73 17.14 -23.64
CA LYS A 246 -3.90 18.33 -24.45
C LYS A 246 -2.70 18.53 -25.36
N GLU A 247 -2.94 18.74 -26.65
CA GLU A 247 -1.92 19.21 -27.59
C GLU A 247 -1.63 20.69 -27.30
N TYR A 248 -0.36 21.05 -27.10
CA TYR A 248 0.08 22.41 -26.86
C TYR A 248 0.94 22.99 -28.03
N GLU A 249 1.58 22.10 -28.73
CA GLU A 249 2.23 22.36 -30.00
C GLU A 249 1.96 21.17 -30.93
N ARG A 250 2.21 21.35 -32.21
CA ARG A 250 2.05 20.28 -33.18
C ARG A 250 2.84 19.02 -32.76
N ASP A 251 2.14 17.88 -32.69
CA ASP A 251 2.72 16.59 -32.32
C ASP A 251 3.31 16.51 -30.90
N LYS A 252 3.03 17.53 -30.09
CA LYS A 252 3.46 17.60 -28.69
C LYS A 252 2.25 17.74 -27.77
N PHE A 253 2.19 16.88 -26.78
CA PHE A 253 1.09 16.79 -25.86
C PHE A 253 1.60 16.94 -24.42
N ILE A 254 0.79 17.58 -23.59
CA ILE A 254 0.87 17.49 -22.15
C ILE A 254 -0.19 16.50 -21.65
N PHE A 255 0.23 15.58 -20.81
CA PHE A 255 -0.63 14.60 -20.17
C PHE A 255 -0.53 14.74 -18.66
N MET A 256 -1.66 14.99 -18.00
CA MET A 256 -1.77 15.10 -16.56
C MET A 256 -2.68 13.99 -16.04
N PHE A 257 -2.24 13.28 -15.03
CA PHE A 257 -2.96 12.17 -14.43
C PHE A 257 -2.57 11.99 -12.95
N GLU A 258 -3.30 11.17 -12.22
CA GLU A 258 -3.04 10.92 -10.80
C GLU A 258 -1.91 9.91 -10.60
N ALA A 259 -1.09 10.14 -9.57
CA ALA A 259 0.11 9.36 -9.27
C ALA A 259 -0.16 7.86 -9.10
N ARG A 260 -1.35 7.47 -8.61
CA ARG A 260 -1.77 6.06 -8.44
C ARG A 260 -1.65 5.23 -9.71
N TYR A 261 -1.76 5.85 -10.90
CA TYR A 261 -1.71 5.12 -12.17
C TYR A 261 -0.29 4.95 -12.71
N LEU A 262 0.69 5.73 -12.19
CA LEU A 262 2.05 5.67 -12.71
C LEU A 262 2.70 4.32 -12.44
N ASP A 263 2.48 3.73 -11.27
CA ASP A 263 3.04 2.42 -10.93
C ASP A 263 2.49 1.32 -11.84
N GLU A 264 1.21 1.38 -12.21
CA GLU A 264 0.60 0.46 -13.18
C GLU A 264 1.23 0.63 -14.58
N PHE A 265 1.51 1.85 -15.01
CA PHE A 265 2.19 2.10 -16.28
C PHE A 265 3.62 1.57 -16.27
N ILE A 266 4.31 1.67 -15.13
CA ILE A 266 5.67 1.14 -14.95
C ILE A 266 5.65 -0.39 -14.98
N GLU A 267 4.74 -1.05 -14.28
CA GLU A 267 4.59 -2.51 -14.29
C GLU A 267 4.32 -3.06 -15.69
N LYS A 268 3.45 -2.39 -16.45
CA LYS A 268 3.16 -2.69 -17.85
C LYS A 268 4.24 -2.21 -18.82
N LYS A 269 5.37 -1.66 -18.30
CA LYS A 269 6.50 -1.14 -19.09
C LYS A 269 6.09 -0.17 -20.19
N PHE A 270 5.06 0.63 -19.93
CA PHE A 270 4.48 1.59 -20.86
C PHE A 270 4.11 0.94 -22.21
N GLU A 271 3.23 -0.06 -22.18
CA GLU A 271 2.72 -0.75 -23.38
C GLU A 271 2.15 0.18 -24.46
N ILE A 272 1.86 1.43 -24.10
CA ILE A 272 1.44 2.49 -25.03
C ILE A 272 2.46 2.70 -26.15
N LEU A 273 3.76 2.54 -25.87
CA LEU A 273 4.81 2.63 -26.88
C LEU A 273 4.64 1.56 -27.97
N ASP A 274 4.32 0.33 -27.54
CA ASP A 274 4.14 -0.79 -28.49
C ASP A 274 2.88 -0.59 -29.33
N ARG A 275 1.79 -0.10 -28.73
CA ARG A 275 0.54 0.22 -29.47
C ARG A 275 0.75 1.31 -30.50
N ILE A 276 1.53 2.35 -30.19
CA ILE A 276 1.81 3.42 -31.14
C ILE A 276 2.73 2.93 -32.26
N ARG A 277 3.67 2.03 -31.99
CA ARG A 277 4.52 1.40 -33.01
C ARG A 277 3.74 0.55 -34.02
N GLU A 278 2.51 0.13 -33.71
CA GLU A 278 1.63 -0.57 -34.67
C GLU A 278 1.14 0.39 -35.76
N VAL A 279 1.06 1.70 -35.49
CA VAL A 279 0.72 2.71 -36.48
C VAL A 279 1.86 2.84 -37.50
N ARG A 280 1.51 2.65 -38.77
CA ARG A 280 2.49 2.63 -39.89
C ARG A 280 2.24 3.73 -40.87
N ILE A 281 3.29 4.34 -41.35
CA ILE A 281 3.22 5.40 -42.36
C ILE A 281 3.78 4.88 -43.67
N GLY A 282 2.94 4.97 -44.73
CA GLY A 282 3.34 4.67 -46.09
C GLY A 282 3.47 3.18 -46.43
N GLU A 283 3.77 2.89 -47.69
CA GLU A 283 3.97 1.53 -48.22
C GLU A 283 5.26 0.88 -47.68
N GLY A 284 6.20 1.70 -47.15
CA GLY A 284 7.47 1.26 -46.55
C GLY A 284 7.34 0.82 -45.09
N SER A 285 6.12 0.79 -44.54
CA SER A 285 5.77 0.28 -43.16
C SER A 285 6.66 0.79 -42.03
N MET A 286 7.06 2.07 -42.05
CA MET A 286 7.81 2.68 -40.96
C MET A 286 6.90 2.88 -39.74
N PRO A 287 7.25 2.35 -38.54
CA PRO A 287 6.46 2.56 -37.35
C PRO A 287 6.56 4.01 -36.85
N VAL A 288 5.44 4.54 -36.35
CA VAL A 288 5.45 5.78 -35.59
C VAL A 288 5.98 5.47 -34.17
N THR A 289 6.77 6.38 -33.64
CA THR A 289 7.28 6.27 -32.28
C THR A 289 6.96 7.54 -31.49
N VAL A 290 6.94 7.41 -30.17
CA VAL A 290 6.74 8.53 -29.26
C VAL A 290 7.80 8.51 -28.17
N SER A 291 8.18 9.71 -27.75
CA SER A 291 9.02 9.92 -26.57
C SER A 291 8.18 10.55 -25.48
N ILE A 292 8.35 10.08 -24.24
CA ILE A 292 7.58 10.54 -23.09
C ILE A 292 8.55 10.91 -21.96
N GLY A 293 8.40 12.11 -21.41
CA GLY A 293 9.11 12.56 -20.23
C GLY A 293 8.14 12.76 -19.07
N ILE A 294 8.38 12.12 -17.95
CA ILE A 294 7.50 12.12 -16.77
C ILE A 294 8.26 12.63 -15.56
N SER A 295 7.63 13.50 -14.75
CA SER A 295 8.11 13.89 -13.44
C SER A 295 7.30 13.19 -12.35
N ARG A 296 7.98 12.40 -11.52
CA ARG A 296 7.43 11.76 -10.30
C ARG A 296 7.88 12.51 -9.03
N GLN A 297 8.35 13.75 -9.15
CA GLN A 297 8.76 14.52 -7.99
C GLN A 297 7.56 15.08 -7.24
N HIS A 298 7.67 15.12 -5.90
CA HIS A 298 6.74 15.87 -5.07
C HIS A 298 7.06 17.35 -5.12
N GLY A 299 6.05 18.22 -5.01
CA GLY A 299 6.27 19.65 -4.91
C GLY A 299 5.41 20.48 -5.85
N ARG A 300 5.93 21.67 -6.21
CA ARG A 300 5.16 22.63 -7.00
C ARG A 300 5.02 22.17 -8.46
N LEU A 301 3.89 22.46 -9.07
CA LEU A 301 3.62 22.11 -10.47
C LEU A 301 4.70 22.65 -11.43
N ALA A 302 5.24 23.86 -11.18
CA ALA A 302 6.30 24.43 -12.01
C ALA A 302 7.62 23.63 -11.97
N ASP A 303 7.93 22.98 -10.87
CA ASP A 303 9.10 22.13 -10.76
C ASP A 303 8.87 20.80 -11.48
N LYS A 304 7.68 20.21 -11.34
CA LYS A 304 7.25 19.01 -12.07
C LYS A 304 7.23 19.23 -13.59
N ASP A 305 6.73 20.36 -14.01
CA ASP A 305 6.72 20.80 -15.41
C ASP A 305 8.12 20.82 -16.00
N ARG A 306 9.05 21.52 -15.34
CA ARG A 306 10.46 21.59 -15.75
C ARG A 306 11.12 20.22 -15.81
N ASP A 307 10.87 19.37 -14.82
CA ASP A 307 11.47 18.05 -14.76
C ASP A 307 10.88 17.09 -15.81
N ALA A 308 9.60 17.19 -16.09
CA ALA A 308 8.97 16.41 -17.15
C ALA A 308 9.51 16.81 -18.54
N HIS A 309 9.69 18.11 -18.79
CA HIS A 309 10.34 18.61 -20.00
C HIS A 309 11.79 18.10 -20.14
N ALA A 310 12.58 18.24 -19.08
CA ALA A 310 13.96 17.74 -19.06
C ALA A 310 14.04 16.22 -19.29
N SER A 311 13.06 15.48 -18.79
CA SER A 311 12.94 14.03 -19.02
C SER A 311 12.61 13.71 -20.48
N LEU A 312 11.73 14.49 -21.12
CA LEU A 312 11.44 14.35 -22.55
C LEU A 312 12.69 14.64 -23.39
N ASP A 313 13.40 15.71 -23.07
CA ASP A 313 14.64 16.03 -23.78
C ASP A 313 15.67 14.91 -23.65
N LEU A 314 15.77 14.31 -22.48
CA LEU A 314 16.66 13.16 -22.26
C LEU A 314 16.22 11.93 -23.08
N ALA A 315 14.91 11.67 -23.20
CA ALA A 315 14.39 10.62 -24.06
C ALA A 315 14.77 10.85 -25.52
N LEU A 316 14.61 12.07 -26.00
CA LEU A 316 14.95 12.46 -27.38
C LEU A 316 16.45 12.38 -27.65
N GLN A 317 17.31 12.85 -26.72
CA GLN A 317 18.77 12.75 -26.83
C GLN A 317 19.26 11.31 -26.95
N ARG A 318 18.57 10.35 -26.36
CA ARG A 318 18.89 8.92 -26.41
C ARG A 318 18.36 8.21 -27.65
N GLY A 319 17.69 8.95 -28.55
CA GLY A 319 17.20 8.42 -29.81
C GLY A 319 15.69 8.27 -29.93
N GLY A 320 14.94 8.70 -28.92
CA GLY A 320 13.47 8.60 -28.90
C GLY A 320 12.95 7.21 -28.61
N ASP A 321 11.65 6.99 -28.84
CA ASP A 321 10.95 5.70 -28.68
C ASP A 321 11.07 5.13 -27.27
N GLN A 322 10.96 5.99 -26.25
CA GLN A 322 11.15 5.61 -24.86
C GLN A 322 10.42 6.56 -23.90
N VAL A 323 10.20 6.06 -22.69
CA VAL A 323 9.72 6.84 -21.55
C VAL A 323 10.87 7.07 -20.58
N VAL A 324 11.01 8.28 -20.11
CA VAL A 324 11.94 8.67 -19.05
C VAL A 324 11.13 9.16 -17.87
N VAL A 325 11.25 8.49 -16.73
CA VAL A 325 10.61 8.84 -15.46
C VAL A 325 11.68 9.40 -14.52
N LYS A 326 11.57 10.66 -14.15
CA LYS A 326 12.45 11.31 -13.19
C LYS A 326 11.83 11.26 -11.79
N ASN A 327 12.49 10.56 -10.88
CA ASN A 327 12.20 10.53 -9.45
C ASN A 327 13.12 11.51 -8.70
N ALA A 328 12.89 11.72 -7.41
CA ALA A 328 13.73 12.59 -6.59
C ALA A 328 15.22 12.14 -6.54
N HIS A 329 15.49 10.86 -6.65
CA HIS A 329 16.82 10.28 -6.46
C HIS A 329 17.40 9.59 -7.69
N ASN A 330 16.57 9.19 -8.65
CA ASN A 330 16.99 8.46 -9.84
C ASN A 330 16.20 8.86 -11.09
N THR A 331 16.69 8.43 -12.24
CA THR A 331 16.00 8.56 -13.53
C THR A 331 15.90 7.16 -14.14
N GLU A 332 14.69 6.75 -14.46
CA GLU A 332 14.38 5.43 -14.99
C GLU A 332 14.00 5.53 -16.47
N PHE A 333 14.35 4.49 -17.23
CA PHE A 333 14.16 4.44 -18.68
C PHE A 333 13.36 3.20 -19.04
N TYR A 334 12.30 3.39 -19.83
CA TYR A 334 11.43 2.32 -20.31
C TYR A 334 11.30 2.38 -21.82
N GLY A 335 11.23 1.24 -22.49
CA GLY A 335 11.22 1.17 -23.95
C GLY A 335 12.65 1.12 -24.52
N GLY A 336 12.86 1.67 -25.70
CA GLY A 336 14.19 1.69 -26.32
C GLY A 336 14.68 0.32 -26.76
N ARG A 337 13.90 -0.43 -27.53
CA ARG A 337 14.30 -1.74 -28.09
C ARG A 337 15.48 -1.64 -29.04
N THR A 338 15.85 -0.43 -29.47
CA THR A 338 17.01 -0.18 -30.33
C THR A 338 18.26 -0.05 -29.45
N LYS A 339 19.03 -1.09 -29.37
CA LYS A 339 20.34 -1.17 -28.67
C LYS A 339 21.43 -0.24 -29.24
N THR A 340 21.10 0.71 -30.08
CA THR A 340 22.05 1.63 -30.69
C THR A 340 21.61 3.07 -30.46
N VAL A 341 22.47 3.86 -29.85
CA VAL A 341 22.39 5.31 -29.83
C VAL A 341 22.41 5.76 -31.29
N GLN A 342 21.24 5.82 -31.94
CA GLN A 342 21.10 6.38 -33.25
C GLN A 342 20.88 7.88 -33.07
N LYS A 343 21.90 8.66 -33.33
CA LYS A 343 21.77 10.10 -33.47
C LYS A 343 20.58 10.41 -34.42
N ARG A 344 19.80 11.45 -34.12
CA ARG A 344 18.69 11.99 -34.93
C ARG A 344 18.96 11.96 -36.43
N THR A 345 20.23 12.15 -36.80
CA THR A 345 20.76 12.07 -38.18
C THR A 345 20.59 10.71 -38.86
N LYS A 346 20.54 9.58 -38.14
CA LYS A 346 20.43 8.24 -38.77
C LYS A 346 19.01 7.86 -39.18
N VAL A 347 17.98 8.35 -38.47
CA VAL A 347 16.57 8.10 -38.86
C VAL A 347 16.28 8.89 -40.15
N ARG A 348 16.68 10.16 -40.17
CA ARG A 348 16.57 10.99 -41.38
C ARG A 348 17.30 10.37 -42.55
N ALA A 349 18.53 9.90 -42.36
CA ALA A 349 19.29 9.23 -43.39
C ALA A 349 18.61 7.96 -43.93
N ARG A 350 17.98 7.15 -43.07
CA ARG A 350 17.24 5.95 -43.48
C ARG A 350 15.97 6.26 -44.26
N VAL A 351 15.20 7.27 -43.82
CA VAL A 351 13.99 7.70 -44.55
C VAL A 351 14.35 8.18 -45.94
N ILE A 352 15.36 9.05 -46.03
CA ILE A 352 15.85 9.54 -47.31
C ILE A 352 16.40 8.40 -48.17
N ALA A 353 17.17 7.47 -47.58
CA ALA A 353 17.69 6.30 -48.31
C ALA A 353 16.59 5.39 -48.85
N ASN A 354 15.52 5.11 -48.06
CA ASN A 354 14.39 4.30 -48.51
C ASN A 354 13.62 4.98 -49.66
N GLU A 355 13.37 6.29 -49.54
CA GLU A 355 12.71 7.04 -50.63
C GLU A 355 13.56 7.11 -51.87
N LEU A 356 14.85 7.41 -51.74
CA LEU A 356 15.79 7.34 -52.83
C LEU A 356 15.77 5.99 -53.50
N THR A 357 15.81 4.89 -52.73
CA THR A 357 15.76 3.53 -53.26
C THR A 357 14.46 3.25 -54.02
N MET A 358 13.31 3.72 -53.53
CA MET A 358 12.02 3.58 -54.24
C MET A 358 11.98 4.41 -55.54
N HIS A 359 12.52 5.62 -55.53
CA HIS A 359 12.62 6.46 -56.75
C HIS A 359 13.59 5.87 -57.75
N MET A 360 14.75 5.40 -57.28
CA MET A 360 15.74 4.71 -58.13
C MET A 360 15.16 3.45 -58.78
N ALA A 361 14.41 2.65 -58.05
CA ALA A 361 13.77 1.43 -58.59
C ALA A 361 12.69 1.70 -59.65
N LYS A 362 12.08 2.89 -59.62
CA LYS A 362 11.05 3.33 -60.60
C LYS A 362 11.64 4.09 -61.79
N SER A 363 12.91 4.47 -61.74
CA SER A 363 13.56 5.29 -62.75
C SER A 363 14.33 4.44 -63.77
N PRO A 364 14.21 4.66 -65.07
CA PRO A 364 14.94 3.92 -66.08
C PRO A 364 16.45 4.15 -66.03
N ASN A 365 16.87 5.30 -65.54
CA ASN A 365 18.29 5.68 -65.37
C ASN A 365 18.48 6.53 -64.13
N VAL A 366 19.56 6.31 -63.39
CA VAL A 366 19.93 7.09 -62.21
C VAL A 366 21.31 7.68 -62.45
N LEU A 367 21.41 9.02 -62.39
CA LEU A 367 22.65 9.73 -62.51
C LEU A 367 23.10 10.25 -61.14
N ILE A 368 24.28 9.83 -60.66
CA ILE A 368 24.89 10.28 -59.42
C ILE A 368 26.01 11.24 -59.73
N MET A 369 25.98 12.44 -59.17
CA MET A 369 26.98 13.48 -59.41
C MET A 369 27.45 14.08 -58.09
N GLY A 370 28.75 14.30 -57.97
CA GLY A 370 29.34 15.08 -56.89
C GLY A 370 29.28 16.57 -57.13
N HIS A 371 29.79 17.39 -56.22
CA HIS A 371 29.91 18.85 -56.39
C HIS A 371 31.00 19.22 -57.45
N ARG A 372 31.00 20.47 -57.88
CA ARG A 372 31.80 20.95 -59.03
C ARG A 372 33.32 20.70 -58.92
N ASN A 373 33.88 20.69 -57.70
CA ASN A 373 35.26 20.35 -57.40
C ASN A 373 35.28 19.18 -56.44
N PRO A 374 35.07 17.91 -56.91
CA PRO A 374 34.90 16.77 -56.03
C PRO A 374 36.19 16.44 -55.29
N ASP A 375 36.08 16.32 -54.00
CA ASP A 375 37.10 15.76 -53.14
C ASP A 375 36.91 14.23 -52.97
N PHE A 376 37.81 13.56 -52.23
CA PHE A 376 37.73 12.12 -52.03
C PHE A 376 36.47 11.67 -51.29
N ASP A 377 35.93 12.53 -50.40
CA ASP A 377 34.68 12.26 -49.70
C ASP A 377 33.48 12.31 -50.65
N SER A 378 33.44 13.26 -51.55
CA SER A 378 32.43 13.39 -52.60
C SER A 378 32.45 12.18 -53.56
N ILE A 379 33.64 11.75 -53.99
CA ILE A 379 33.79 10.57 -54.84
C ILE A 379 33.38 9.30 -54.10
N GLY A 380 33.81 9.13 -52.85
CA GLY A 380 33.43 8.01 -52.02
C GLY A 380 31.92 7.92 -51.77
N ALA A 381 31.24 9.03 -51.55
CA ALA A 381 29.79 9.09 -51.38
C ALA A 381 28.99 8.78 -52.66
N CYS A 382 29.60 9.01 -53.85
CA CYS A 382 28.97 8.65 -55.13
C CYS A 382 29.10 7.17 -55.48
N VAL A 383 30.11 6.46 -54.96
CA VAL A 383 30.43 5.08 -55.29
C VAL A 383 29.93 4.08 -54.24
N GLY A 384 29.81 4.48 -52.98
CA GLY A 384 29.32 3.67 -51.85
C GLY A 384 27.85 3.71 -51.67
#